data_d0219c2e48db8101ad999479e965d114
#
_entry.id   d0219c2e48db8101ad999479e965d114
#
_cell.length_a   1.000
_cell.length_b   1.000
_cell.length_c   1.000
_cell.angle_alpha   90.00
_cell.angle_beta   90.00
_cell.angle_gamma   90.00
#
_symmetry.space_group_name_H-M   'P 1'
#
loop_
_entity.id
_entity.type
_entity.pdbx_description
1 polymer ?
#
loop_
_entity_poly.entity_id
_entity_poly.type
_entity_poly.pdbx_seq_one_letter_code
_entity_poly.pdbx_strand_id
1 'polypeptide(L)'
;MEILVTGANRGIGAALLDGYAALGIPAMGTSRDGTVGLKLDVTDPDSISELGRHYAGRRLDLLVCNAAVFLDRGRSLEELSAEDWARTMAVNVTGVAETVRVLLPSLRRSSGSKIAIISSQMASQERARGGSYVYRASKAAVLNFGRNLAQDLRGEGIAVGTYHPGWVRTEMGGPDAELSGSEAAEGLINRFEALDMSLTGCFETWDGRDHPL
;
A
#
# COMPACT_ATOMS: atom_id res chain seq x y z
N MET A 1 17.88 -8.48 -2.06
CA MET A 1 16.43 -8.31 -1.80
C MET A 1 15.84 -7.51 -2.95
N GLU A 2 14.77 -7.98 -3.57
CA GLU A 2 14.04 -7.29 -4.65
C GLU A 2 12.78 -6.66 -4.06
N ILE A 3 12.66 -5.34 -4.10
CA ILE A 3 11.56 -4.56 -3.50
C ILE A 3 10.82 -3.81 -4.60
N LEU A 4 9.49 -3.83 -4.56
CA LEU A 4 8.65 -3.03 -5.43
C LEU A 4 7.70 -2.15 -4.59
N VAL A 5 7.69 -0.84 -4.87
CA VAL A 5 6.80 0.14 -4.21
C VAL A 5 5.90 0.78 -5.26
N THR A 6 4.58 0.59 -5.14
CA THR A 6 3.63 1.22 -6.08
C THR A 6 3.33 2.67 -5.70
N GLY A 7 3.17 3.56 -6.72
CA GLY A 7 2.88 4.97 -6.49
C GLY A 7 4.00 5.71 -5.79
N ALA A 8 5.22 5.59 -6.31
CA ALA A 8 6.45 6.03 -5.66
C ALA A 8 7.00 7.38 -6.16
N ASN A 9 6.25 8.12 -6.99
CA ASN A 9 6.71 9.42 -7.52
C ASN A 9 6.51 10.60 -6.55
N ARG A 10 5.82 10.40 -5.43
CA ARG A 10 5.58 11.42 -4.42
C ARG A 10 5.18 10.81 -3.06
N GLY A 11 5.09 11.67 -2.05
CA GLY A 11 4.57 11.33 -0.73
C GLY A 11 5.31 10.17 -0.06
N ILE A 12 4.57 9.26 0.55
CA ILE A 12 5.12 8.12 1.30
C ILE A 12 5.91 7.18 0.39
N GLY A 13 5.43 6.94 -0.84
CA GLY A 13 6.13 6.05 -1.77
C GLY A 13 7.52 6.58 -2.17
N ALA A 14 7.67 7.89 -2.43
CA ALA A 14 8.96 8.49 -2.69
C ALA A 14 9.87 8.43 -1.45
N ALA A 15 9.33 8.75 -0.26
CA ALA A 15 10.08 8.68 0.99
C ALA A 15 10.57 7.25 1.32
N LEU A 16 9.79 6.22 0.95
CA LEU A 16 10.22 4.82 1.07
C LEU A 16 11.40 4.51 0.14
N LEU A 17 11.37 4.97 -1.11
CA LEU A 17 12.52 4.80 -2.02
C LEU A 17 13.77 5.48 -1.50
N ASP A 18 13.64 6.73 -1.01
CA ASP A 18 14.75 7.49 -0.40
C ASP A 18 15.29 6.77 0.85
N GLY A 19 14.39 6.25 1.70
CA GLY A 19 14.76 5.48 2.89
C GLY A 19 15.54 4.20 2.55
N TYR A 20 15.07 3.43 1.59
CA TYR A 20 15.80 2.24 1.11
C TYR A 20 17.15 2.60 0.47
N ALA A 21 17.20 3.67 -0.31
CA ALA A 21 18.46 4.15 -0.90
C ALA A 21 19.48 4.56 0.16
N ALA A 22 19.04 5.23 1.23
CA ALA A 22 19.90 5.59 2.37
C ALA A 22 20.46 4.37 3.11
N LEU A 23 19.75 3.24 3.10
CA LEU A 23 20.19 1.95 3.64
C LEU A 23 21.07 1.15 2.65
N GLY A 24 21.30 1.66 1.44
CA GLY A 24 22.02 0.94 0.38
C GLY A 24 21.23 -0.25 -0.19
N ILE A 25 19.90 -0.29 0.00
CA ILE A 25 19.02 -1.35 -0.47
C ILE A 25 18.31 -0.88 -1.75
N PRO A 26 18.51 -1.52 -2.89
CA PRO A 26 17.83 -1.15 -4.12
C PRO A 26 16.32 -1.48 -4.01
N ALA A 27 15.48 -0.49 -4.31
CA ALA A 27 14.04 -0.63 -4.40
C ALA A 27 13.52 -0.04 -5.72
N MET A 28 12.65 -0.77 -6.41
CA MET A 28 12.00 -0.33 -7.63
C MET A 28 10.71 0.43 -7.27
N GLY A 29 10.55 1.63 -7.81
CA GLY A 29 9.30 2.37 -7.73
C GLY A 29 8.41 2.16 -8.95
N THR A 30 7.14 2.54 -8.84
CA THR A 30 6.27 2.73 -10.00
C THR A 30 5.58 4.09 -9.97
N SER A 31 5.29 4.64 -11.16
CA SER A 31 4.47 5.84 -11.33
C SER A 31 3.61 5.74 -12.57
N ARG A 32 2.47 6.46 -12.60
CA ARG A 32 1.55 6.43 -13.76
C ARG A 32 2.17 6.97 -15.04
N ASP A 33 3.05 7.93 -14.92
CA ASP A 33 3.73 8.60 -16.04
C ASP A 33 5.08 7.97 -16.39
N GLY A 34 5.55 7.00 -15.60
CA GLY A 34 6.85 6.36 -15.81
C GLY A 34 8.05 7.24 -15.41
N THR A 35 7.83 8.35 -14.71
CA THR A 35 8.93 9.25 -14.26
C THR A 35 9.77 8.62 -13.15
N VAL A 36 9.22 7.64 -12.44
CA VAL A 36 9.91 6.88 -11.39
C VAL A 36 9.77 5.39 -11.66
N GLY A 37 10.86 4.73 -12.01
CA GLY A 37 10.91 3.29 -12.18
C GLY A 37 10.00 2.77 -13.32
N LEU A 38 9.12 1.83 -12.99
CA LEU A 38 8.21 1.25 -13.98
C LEU A 38 6.94 2.10 -14.13
N LYS A 39 6.44 2.21 -15.36
CA LYS A 39 5.13 2.82 -15.60
C LYS A 39 4.05 1.87 -15.11
N LEU A 40 3.15 2.36 -14.24
CA LEU A 40 2.03 1.59 -13.70
C LEU A 40 0.84 2.49 -13.38
N ASP A 41 -0.24 2.32 -14.11
CA ASP A 41 -1.57 2.70 -13.66
C ASP A 41 -2.27 1.45 -13.11
N VAL A 42 -2.53 1.44 -11.80
CA VAL A 42 -3.15 0.27 -11.12
C VAL A 42 -4.61 0.04 -11.53
N THR A 43 -5.21 0.97 -12.27
CA THR A 43 -6.58 0.86 -12.79
C THR A 43 -6.64 0.43 -14.25
N ASP A 44 -5.50 0.36 -14.92
CA ASP A 44 -5.40 -0.05 -16.32
C ASP A 44 -4.99 -1.52 -16.44
N PRO A 45 -5.85 -2.41 -16.97
CA PRO A 45 -5.54 -3.83 -17.12
C PRO A 45 -4.30 -4.11 -17.96
N ASP A 46 -4.01 -3.31 -18.97
CA ASP A 46 -2.83 -3.49 -19.83
C ASP A 46 -1.56 -3.14 -19.07
N SER A 47 -1.59 -2.06 -18.29
CA SER A 47 -0.48 -1.65 -17.41
C SER A 47 -0.19 -2.71 -16.33
N ILE A 48 -1.24 -3.28 -15.72
CA ILE A 48 -1.14 -4.39 -14.77
C ILE A 48 -0.53 -5.64 -15.43
N SER A 49 -0.98 -5.97 -16.63
CA SER A 49 -0.45 -7.13 -17.39
C SER A 49 1.02 -6.93 -17.74
N GLU A 50 1.43 -5.71 -18.07
CA GLU A 50 2.82 -5.37 -18.36
C GLU A 50 3.72 -5.51 -17.12
N LEU A 51 3.24 -5.10 -15.94
CA LEU A 51 3.91 -5.33 -14.68
C LEU A 51 4.14 -6.83 -14.44
N GLY A 52 3.11 -7.66 -14.65
CA GLY A 52 3.21 -9.12 -14.54
C GLY A 52 4.24 -9.71 -15.50
N ARG A 53 4.29 -9.22 -16.76
CA ARG A 53 5.29 -9.63 -17.75
C ARG A 53 6.72 -9.21 -17.36
N HIS A 54 6.88 -8.00 -16.81
CA HIS A 54 8.18 -7.51 -16.34
C HIS A 54 8.76 -8.42 -15.25
N TYR A 55 7.91 -8.92 -14.34
CA TYR A 55 8.34 -9.80 -13.25
C TYR A 55 8.30 -11.29 -13.60
N ALA A 56 7.89 -11.67 -14.81
CA ALA A 56 7.84 -13.08 -15.23
C ALA A 56 9.20 -13.75 -15.09
N GLY A 57 9.25 -14.85 -14.32
CA GLY A 57 10.48 -15.59 -14.05
C GLY A 57 11.41 -14.96 -13.01
N ARG A 58 11.16 -13.75 -12.54
CA ARG A 58 11.93 -13.05 -11.51
C ARG A 58 11.35 -13.35 -10.12
N ARG A 59 12.17 -13.20 -9.07
CA ARG A 59 11.70 -13.21 -7.68
C ARG A 59 11.31 -11.80 -7.24
N LEU A 60 10.40 -11.72 -6.27
CA LEU A 60 10.07 -10.49 -5.56
C LEU A 60 10.05 -10.80 -4.07
N ASP A 61 10.83 -10.08 -3.28
CA ASP A 61 10.97 -10.33 -1.84
C ASP A 61 9.98 -9.49 -1.01
N LEU A 62 9.71 -8.25 -1.47
CA LEU A 62 8.75 -7.36 -0.82
C LEU A 62 7.95 -6.57 -1.87
N LEU A 63 6.62 -6.68 -1.77
CA LEU A 63 5.67 -5.81 -2.49
C LEU A 63 5.07 -4.80 -1.51
N VAL A 64 5.23 -3.51 -1.78
CA VAL A 64 4.57 -2.43 -1.04
C VAL A 64 3.44 -1.83 -1.89
N CYS A 65 2.20 -2.14 -1.54
CA CYS A 65 1.00 -1.59 -2.16
C CYS A 65 0.69 -0.21 -1.53
N ASN A 66 1.28 0.84 -2.10
CA ASN A 66 1.18 2.22 -1.58
C ASN A 66 0.30 3.12 -2.47
N ALA A 67 0.17 2.86 -3.77
CA ALA A 67 -0.65 3.68 -4.67
C ALA A 67 -2.08 3.86 -4.15
N ALA A 68 -2.51 5.11 -3.97
CA ALA A 68 -3.84 5.43 -3.46
C ALA A 68 -4.27 6.84 -3.86
N VAL A 69 -5.59 7.09 -3.78
CA VAL A 69 -6.22 8.41 -3.94
C VAL A 69 -7.13 8.72 -2.75
N PHE A 70 -7.33 10.01 -2.48
CA PHE A 70 -8.26 10.53 -1.47
C PHE A 70 -9.05 11.68 -2.10
N LEU A 71 -10.19 11.38 -2.71
CA LEU A 71 -10.95 12.28 -3.57
C LEU A 71 -12.09 13.02 -2.84
N ASP A 72 -12.48 12.54 -1.66
CA ASP A 72 -13.65 13.03 -0.90
C ASP A 72 -13.30 13.82 0.37
N ARG A 73 -12.06 14.37 0.44
CA ARG A 73 -11.67 15.21 1.57
C ARG A 73 -12.51 16.47 1.66
N GLY A 74 -13.15 16.70 2.81
CA GLY A 74 -13.94 17.89 3.10
C GLY A 74 -15.26 17.98 2.35
N ARG A 75 -15.65 16.92 1.62
CA ARG A 75 -16.92 16.84 0.90
C ARG A 75 -18.00 16.16 1.76
N SER A 76 -19.23 16.68 1.67
CA SER A 76 -20.40 16.07 2.26
C SER A 76 -20.87 14.85 1.47
N LEU A 77 -21.77 14.05 2.02
CA LEU A 77 -22.29 12.87 1.33
C LEU A 77 -23.04 13.24 0.03
N GLU A 78 -23.75 14.36 0.04
CA GLU A 78 -24.57 14.85 -1.08
C GLU A 78 -23.70 15.32 -2.26
N GLU A 79 -22.43 15.68 -2.01
CA GLU A 79 -21.50 16.13 -3.03
C GLU A 79 -20.76 14.97 -3.71
N LEU A 80 -20.94 13.73 -3.22
CA LEU A 80 -20.23 12.56 -3.74
C LEU A 80 -21.02 11.90 -4.87
N SER A 81 -20.38 11.72 -6.01
CA SER A 81 -20.94 11.03 -7.16
C SER A 81 -20.61 9.53 -7.14
N ALA A 82 -21.37 8.74 -7.91
CA ALA A 82 -21.04 7.32 -8.14
C ALA A 82 -19.64 7.14 -8.77
N GLU A 83 -19.18 8.13 -9.56
CA GLU A 83 -17.84 8.12 -10.15
C GLU A 83 -16.74 8.28 -9.11
N ASP A 84 -16.92 9.15 -8.09
CA ASP A 84 -15.98 9.29 -6.97
C ASP A 84 -15.79 7.96 -6.25
N TRP A 85 -16.89 7.24 -6.00
CA TRP A 85 -16.90 5.89 -5.44
C TRP A 85 -16.15 4.91 -6.32
N ALA A 86 -16.56 4.80 -7.58
CA ALA A 86 -15.96 3.86 -8.53
C ALA A 86 -14.45 4.07 -8.68
N ARG A 87 -14.02 5.32 -8.84
CA ARG A 87 -12.60 5.67 -9.01
C ARG A 87 -11.77 5.39 -7.77
N THR A 88 -12.28 5.75 -6.60
CA THR A 88 -11.55 5.49 -5.34
C THR A 88 -11.42 3.99 -5.08
N MET A 89 -12.50 3.21 -5.28
CA MET A 89 -12.46 1.76 -5.12
C MET A 89 -11.56 1.10 -6.16
N ALA A 90 -11.60 1.55 -7.41
CA ALA A 90 -10.72 1.04 -8.46
C ALA A 90 -9.24 1.19 -8.12
N VAL A 91 -8.81 2.36 -7.61
CA VAL A 91 -7.41 2.58 -7.23
C VAL A 91 -7.05 1.88 -5.92
N ASN A 92 -7.82 2.16 -4.85
CA ASN A 92 -7.42 1.82 -3.50
C ASN A 92 -7.67 0.35 -3.12
N VAL A 93 -8.52 -0.35 -3.87
CA VAL A 93 -8.92 -1.74 -3.57
C VAL A 93 -8.61 -2.66 -4.75
N THR A 94 -9.28 -2.47 -5.89
CA THR A 94 -9.12 -3.34 -7.06
C THR A 94 -7.68 -3.29 -7.58
N GLY A 95 -7.08 -2.08 -7.66
CA GLY A 95 -5.70 -1.89 -8.10
C GLY A 95 -4.69 -2.60 -7.20
N VAL A 96 -4.93 -2.63 -5.87
CA VAL A 96 -4.11 -3.41 -4.94
C VAL A 96 -4.27 -4.90 -5.22
N ALA A 97 -5.50 -5.40 -5.32
CA ALA A 97 -5.78 -6.81 -5.56
C ALA A 97 -5.17 -7.29 -6.90
N GLU A 98 -5.34 -6.52 -7.97
CA GLU A 98 -4.79 -6.85 -9.29
C GLU A 98 -3.25 -6.81 -9.30
N THR A 99 -2.64 -5.84 -8.63
CA THR A 99 -1.18 -5.77 -8.47
C THR A 99 -0.65 -7.02 -7.75
N VAL A 100 -1.28 -7.41 -6.64
CA VAL A 100 -0.93 -8.64 -5.92
C VAL A 100 -1.11 -9.85 -6.83
N ARG A 101 -2.25 -9.98 -7.49
CA ARG A 101 -2.59 -11.12 -8.36
C ARG A 101 -1.53 -11.39 -9.43
N VAL A 102 -1.06 -10.35 -10.13
CA VAL A 102 -0.07 -10.54 -11.21
C VAL A 102 1.34 -10.77 -10.69
N LEU A 103 1.64 -10.38 -9.44
CA LEU A 103 2.97 -10.54 -8.82
C LEU A 103 3.07 -11.77 -7.92
N LEU A 104 1.97 -12.46 -7.60
CA LEU A 104 2.00 -13.70 -6.81
C LEU A 104 2.99 -14.74 -7.34
N PRO A 105 3.10 -15.01 -8.66
CA PRO A 105 4.10 -15.94 -9.18
C PRO A 105 5.54 -15.56 -8.83
N SER A 106 5.84 -14.26 -8.74
CA SER A 106 7.17 -13.74 -8.40
C SER A 106 7.43 -13.76 -6.89
N LEU A 107 6.41 -13.46 -6.08
CA LEU A 107 6.46 -13.61 -4.62
C LEU A 107 6.69 -15.07 -4.21
N ARG A 108 6.03 -16.03 -4.88
CA ARG A 108 6.23 -17.47 -4.68
C ARG A 108 7.65 -17.98 -5.00
N ARG A 109 8.44 -17.22 -5.77
CA ARG A 109 9.84 -17.56 -6.09
C ARG A 109 10.82 -17.12 -5.02
N SER A 110 10.37 -16.34 -4.04
CA SER A 110 11.19 -15.88 -2.92
C SER A 110 10.79 -16.61 -1.65
N SER A 111 11.77 -17.13 -0.92
CA SER A 111 11.51 -17.72 0.40
C SER A 111 11.25 -16.60 1.41
N GLY A 112 10.08 -16.63 2.06
CA GLY A 112 9.70 -15.66 3.07
C GLY A 112 9.38 -14.27 2.48
N SER A 113 8.80 -14.24 1.28
CA SER A 113 8.36 -12.98 0.67
C SER A 113 7.24 -12.31 1.47
N LYS A 114 7.08 -11.00 1.26
CA LYS A 114 6.22 -10.16 2.07
C LYS A 114 5.35 -9.27 1.17
N ILE A 115 4.13 -9.01 1.63
CA ILE A 115 3.22 -8.03 1.05
C ILE A 115 2.88 -7.01 2.14
N ALA A 116 3.23 -5.75 1.93
CA ALA A 116 2.88 -4.62 2.79
C ALA A 116 1.80 -3.77 2.10
N ILE A 117 0.64 -3.63 2.73
CA ILE A 117 -0.48 -2.84 2.22
C ILE A 117 -0.60 -1.56 3.04
N ILE A 118 -0.49 -0.40 2.37
CA ILE A 118 -0.70 0.89 3.04
C ILE A 118 -2.19 1.19 3.13
N SER A 119 -2.73 1.05 4.33
CA SER A 119 -4.10 1.43 4.67
C SER A 119 -4.12 2.79 5.39
N SER A 120 -4.94 2.95 6.41
CA SER A 120 -5.10 4.19 7.19
C SER A 120 -5.78 3.89 8.52
N GLN A 121 -5.54 4.73 9.54
CA GLN A 121 -6.38 4.73 10.75
C GLN A 121 -7.87 4.93 10.43
N MET A 122 -8.17 5.54 9.28
CA MET A 122 -9.53 5.76 8.81
C MET A 122 -10.23 4.47 8.34
N ALA A 123 -9.52 3.35 8.26
CA ALA A 123 -10.06 2.01 8.04
C ALA A 123 -10.75 1.44 9.28
N SER A 124 -10.36 1.91 10.47
CA SER A 124 -10.91 1.41 11.74
C SER A 124 -12.39 1.75 11.87
N GLN A 125 -13.20 0.74 12.17
CA GLN A 125 -14.62 0.87 12.45
C GLN A 125 -14.84 1.41 13.87
N GLU A 126 -13.95 1.08 14.81
CA GLU A 126 -14.00 1.63 16.18
C GLU A 126 -13.72 3.14 16.19
N ARG A 127 -12.97 3.65 15.22
CA ARG A 127 -12.61 5.08 15.09
C ARG A 127 -13.46 5.82 14.04
N ALA A 128 -14.70 5.43 13.86
CA ALA A 128 -15.62 6.08 12.93
C ALA A 128 -15.98 7.49 13.40
N ARG A 129 -15.46 8.52 12.70
CA ARG A 129 -15.68 9.95 13.05
C ARG A 129 -16.55 10.70 12.05
N GLY A 130 -17.16 10.01 11.10
CA GLY A 130 -17.90 10.63 9.98
C GLY A 130 -16.98 11.26 8.93
N GLY A 131 -17.57 11.70 7.82
CA GLY A 131 -16.89 12.30 6.68
C GLY A 131 -15.94 11.34 5.93
N SER A 132 -15.41 11.78 4.81
CA SER A 132 -14.47 10.99 3.99
C SER A 132 -14.98 9.57 3.72
N TYR A 133 -16.26 9.47 3.37
CA TYR A 133 -17.00 8.20 3.30
C TYR A 133 -16.36 7.20 2.37
N VAL A 134 -15.99 7.66 1.16
CA VAL A 134 -15.43 6.79 0.12
C VAL A 134 -14.02 6.33 0.48
N TYR A 135 -13.18 7.26 0.96
CA TYR A 135 -11.82 6.92 1.38
C TYR A 135 -11.83 5.94 2.55
N ARG A 136 -12.62 6.20 3.60
CA ARG A 136 -12.78 5.29 4.75
C ARG A 136 -13.22 3.91 4.31
N ALA A 137 -14.28 3.83 3.50
CA ALA A 137 -14.78 2.57 2.97
C ALA A 137 -13.71 1.81 2.18
N SER A 138 -12.94 2.51 1.32
CA SER A 138 -11.88 1.89 0.53
C SER A 138 -10.72 1.37 1.41
N LYS A 139 -10.36 2.12 2.47
CA LYS A 139 -9.28 1.70 3.38
C LYS A 139 -9.71 0.56 4.32
N ALA A 140 -10.98 0.51 4.71
CA ALA A 140 -11.56 -0.64 5.41
C ALA A 140 -11.62 -1.88 4.49
N ALA A 141 -12.03 -1.71 3.23
CA ALA A 141 -12.06 -2.80 2.26
C ALA A 141 -10.67 -3.39 1.99
N VAL A 142 -9.64 -2.56 1.79
CA VAL A 142 -8.29 -3.06 1.55
C VAL A 142 -7.66 -3.67 2.81
N LEU A 143 -8.02 -3.21 4.02
CA LEU A 143 -7.65 -3.85 5.28
C LEU A 143 -8.27 -5.25 5.37
N ASN A 144 -9.58 -5.38 5.08
CA ASN A 144 -10.26 -6.68 5.05
C ASN A 144 -9.61 -7.61 4.02
N PHE A 145 -9.34 -7.11 2.80
CA PHE A 145 -8.63 -7.85 1.75
C PHE A 145 -7.28 -8.37 2.25
N GLY A 146 -6.45 -7.51 2.84
CA GLY A 146 -5.11 -7.89 3.33
C GLY A 146 -5.16 -8.98 4.40
N ARG A 147 -6.13 -8.92 5.31
CA ARG A 147 -6.30 -9.93 6.36
C ARG A 147 -6.75 -11.29 5.83
N ASN A 148 -7.65 -11.32 4.86
CA ASN A 148 -8.05 -12.57 4.20
C ASN A 148 -6.91 -13.14 3.37
N LEU A 149 -6.21 -12.29 2.59
CA LEU A 149 -5.04 -12.69 1.82
C LEU A 149 -3.94 -13.31 2.71
N ALA A 150 -3.74 -12.78 3.92
CA ALA A 150 -2.80 -13.34 4.90
C ALA A 150 -3.15 -14.77 5.30
N GLN A 151 -4.44 -15.11 5.41
CA GLN A 151 -4.86 -16.48 5.71
C GLN A 151 -4.62 -17.41 4.52
N ASP A 152 -4.98 -16.98 3.32
CA ASP A 152 -4.84 -17.78 2.10
C ASP A 152 -3.36 -18.09 1.80
N LEU A 153 -2.47 -17.11 1.98
CA LEU A 153 -1.04 -17.23 1.67
C LEU A 153 -0.18 -17.82 2.82
N ARG A 154 -0.79 -18.07 3.98
CA ARG A 154 -0.08 -18.62 5.16
C ARG A 154 0.61 -19.94 4.84
N GLY A 155 -0.05 -20.85 4.15
CA GLY A 155 0.49 -22.14 3.74
C GLY A 155 1.62 -22.05 2.71
N GLU A 156 1.75 -20.90 2.04
CA GLU A 156 2.80 -20.63 1.06
C GLU A 156 4.01 -19.90 1.68
N GLY A 157 3.96 -19.53 2.96
CA GLY A 157 5.02 -18.80 3.65
C GLY A 157 5.18 -17.34 3.20
N ILE A 158 4.13 -16.74 2.63
CA ILE A 158 4.10 -15.34 2.23
C ILE A 158 3.40 -14.53 3.33
N ALA A 159 4.13 -13.63 3.98
CA ALA A 159 3.57 -12.81 5.04
C ALA A 159 2.88 -11.56 4.47
N VAL A 160 1.69 -11.22 5.01
CA VAL A 160 0.92 -10.03 4.59
C VAL A 160 0.65 -9.15 5.79
N GLY A 161 1.09 -7.89 5.74
CA GLY A 161 0.82 -6.88 6.76
C GLY A 161 0.06 -5.68 6.19
N THR A 162 -0.79 -5.09 7.00
CA THR A 162 -1.51 -3.85 6.67
C THR A 162 -1.09 -2.75 7.63
N TYR A 163 -0.82 -1.55 7.11
CA TYR A 163 -0.18 -0.51 7.89
C TYR A 163 -0.89 0.85 7.78
N HIS A 164 -1.01 1.55 8.92
CA HIS A 164 -1.31 2.97 8.96
C HIS A 164 0.01 3.75 8.99
N PRO A 165 0.29 4.57 7.95
CA PRO A 165 1.57 5.27 7.83
C PRO A 165 1.74 6.48 8.76
N GLY A 166 0.74 6.78 9.61
CA GLY A 166 0.65 8.03 10.35
C GLY A 166 -0.03 9.14 9.55
N TRP A 167 -0.13 10.33 10.13
CA TRP A 167 -0.54 11.54 9.43
C TRP A 167 0.71 12.27 8.93
N VAL A 168 0.99 12.13 7.63
CA VAL A 168 2.27 12.45 7.02
C VAL A 168 2.16 13.71 6.16
N ARG A 169 3.12 14.65 6.28
CA ARG A 169 3.23 15.86 5.45
C ARG A 169 3.51 15.46 4.00
N THR A 170 2.44 15.37 3.24
CA THR A 170 2.39 15.06 1.81
C THR A 170 1.30 15.90 1.18
N GLU A 171 1.18 15.89 -0.15
CA GLU A 171 0.03 16.52 -0.83
C GLU A 171 -1.31 15.95 -0.30
N MET A 172 -1.36 14.66 -0.03
CA MET A 172 -2.54 14.00 0.55
C MET A 172 -2.73 14.32 2.04
N GLY A 173 -1.68 14.41 2.84
CA GLY A 173 -1.75 14.66 4.28
C GLY A 173 -2.00 16.13 4.64
N GLY A 174 -1.49 17.04 3.82
CA GLY A 174 -1.49 18.48 4.09
C GLY A 174 -0.27 18.93 4.91
N PRO A 175 -0.08 20.27 5.00
CA PRO A 175 1.09 20.85 5.68
C PRO A 175 1.07 20.67 7.21
N ASP A 176 -0.14 20.56 7.80
CA ASP A 176 -0.33 20.48 9.25
C ASP A 176 -0.12 19.07 9.81
N ALA A 177 0.25 18.12 8.96
CA ALA A 177 0.48 16.75 9.39
C ALA A 177 1.70 16.65 10.32
N GLU A 178 1.60 15.77 11.31
CA GLU A 178 2.58 15.63 12.40
C GLU A 178 3.92 15.09 11.93
N LEU A 179 3.88 14.08 11.02
CA LEU A 179 5.08 13.35 10.59
C LEU A 179 5.65 13.91 9.30
N SER A 180 6.97 13.92 9.19
CA SER A 180 7.65 14.04 7.90
C SER A 180 7.54 12.75 7.09
N GLY A 181 7.77 12.84 5.78
CA GLY A 181 7.85 11.65 4.92
C GLY A 181 8.96 10.69 5.34
N SER A 182 10.12 11.23 5.76
CA SER A 182 11.25 10.42 6.21
C SER A 182 10.99 9.65 7.50
N GLU A 183 10.39 10.30 8.52
CA GLU A 183 10.02 9.63 9.78
C GLU A 183 9.02 8.49 9.54
N ALA A 184 8.00 8.75 8.72
CA ALA A 184 7.02 7.72 8.37
C ALA A 184 7.65 6.57 7.58
N ALA A 185 8.55 6.87 6.64
CA ALA A 185 9.24 5.86 5.84
C ALA A 185 10.18 5.00 6.69
N GLU A 186 10.96 5.59 7.58
CA GLU A 186 11.84 4.87 8.50
C GLU A 186 11.04 3.88 9.36
N GLY A 187 9.96 4.35 9.97
CA GLY A 187 9.11 3.47 10.77
C GLY A 187 8.49 2.34 9.96
N LEU A 188 7.93 2.65 8.77
CA LEU A 188 7.35 1.64 7.90
C LEU A 188 8.38 0.60 7.42
N ILE A 189 9.60 1.01 7.04
CA ILE A 189 10.67 0.10 6.64
C ILE A 189 10.97 -0.88 7.78
N ASN A 190 11.10 -0.38 9.01
CA ASN A 190 11.29 -1.24 10.19
C ASN A 190 10.14 -2.24 10.37
N ARG A 191 8.89 -1.84 10.08
CA ARG A 191 7.73 -2.76 10.14
C ARG A 191 7.75 -3.80 9.02
N PHE A 192 8.14 -3.40 7.82
CA PHE A 192 8.26 -4.33 6.69
C PHE A 192 9.40 -5.35 6.93
N GLU A 193 10.50 -4.93 7.55
CA GLU A 193 11.57 -5.85 7.97
C GLU A 193 11.10 -6.84 9.03
N ALA A 194 10.38 -6.37 10.04
CA ALA A 194 9.86 -7.20 11.12
C ALA A 194 8.72 -8.15 10.68
N LEU A 195 8.05 -7.85 9.55
CA LEU A 195 6.94 -8.68 9.07
C LEU A 195 7.41 -10.10 8.77
N ASP A 196 6.82 -11.06 9.44
CA ASP A 196 7.04 -12.49 9.23
C ASP A 196 5.73 -13.28 9.41
N MET A 197 5.81 -14.60 9.46
CA MET A 197 4.63 -15.46 9.60
C MET A 197 3.95 -15.35 10.97
N SER A 198 4.63 -14.84 12.00
CA SER A 198 4.01 -14.57 13.31
C SER A 198 3.16 -13.32 13.32
N LEU A 199 3.52 -12.33 12.48
CA LEU A 199 2.83 -11.05 12.32
C LEU A 199 1.88 -11.01 11.12
N THR A 200 1.82 -12.07 10.30
CA THR A 200 0.95 -12.10 9.12
C THR A 200 -0.52 -11.88 9.49
N GLY A 201 -1.18 -10.93 8.82
CA GLY A 201 -2.53 -10.47 9.12
C GLY A 201 -2.61 -9.29 10.09
N CYS A 202 -1.46 -8.72 10.48
CA CYS A 202 -1.40 -7.56 11.36
C CYS A 202 -2.06 -6.31 10.74
N PHE A 203 -2.55 -5.42 11.61
CA PHE A 203 -2.85 -4.04 11.29
C PHE A 203 -2.14 -3.14 12.30
N GLU A 204 -1.06 -2.53 11.86
CA GLU A 204 -0.16 -1.75 12.72
C GLU A 204 -0.01 -0.31 12.25
N THR A 205 0.38 0.55 13.16
CA THR A 205 0.86 1.90 12.85
C THR A 205 2.32 1.84 12.40
N TRP A 206 2.79 2.93 11.78
CA TRP A 206 4.17 3.09 11.30
C TRP A 206 5.23 2.86 12.39
N ASP A 207 4.87 3.09 13.64
CA ASP A 207 5.73 2.92 14.83
C ASP A 207 5.52 1.57 15.56
N GLY A 208 4.76 0.65 14.96
CA GLY A 208 4.62 -0.73 15.42
C GLY A 208 3.58 -0.97 16.50
N ARG A 209 2.69 -0.02 16.75
CA ARG A 209 1.56 -0.25 17.65
C ARG A 209 0.42 -0.93 16.89
N ASP A 210 -0.23 -1.90 17.53
CA ASP A 210 -1.47 -2.47 17.02
C ASP A 210 -2.52 -1.37 16.81
N HIS A 211 -3.19 -1.41 15.67
CA HIS A 211 -4.26 -0.48 15.36
C HIS A 211 -5.62 -1.17 15.49
N PRO A 212 -6.60 -0.56 16.18
CA PRO A 212 -7.95 -1.12 16.27
C PRO A 212 -8.64 -1.22 14.91
N LEU A 213 -9.49 -2.25 14.76
CA LEU A 213 -10.22 -2.57 13.52
C LEU A 213 -11.43 -1.67 13.29
#